data_be1061e68a7cf0a22bcf530ccb66153b
#
_entry.id   be1061e68a7cf0a22bcf530ccb66153b
#
_cell.length_a   1.000
_cell.length_b   1.000
_cell.length_c   1.000
_cell.angle_alpha   90.00
_cell.angle_beta   90.00
_cell.angle_gamma   90.00
#
_symmetry.space_group_name_H-M   'P 1'
#
loop_
_entity.id
_entity.type
_entity.pdbx_description
1 polymer ?
#
loop_
_entity_poly.entity_id
_entity_poly.type
_entity_poly.pdbx_seq_one_letter_code
_entity_poly.pdbx_strand_id
1 'polypeptide(L)'
;GFGHTRLEGPAVDSYWFPDYMADLDALLDHYAGERKVDLVGHSMGGNIAMMYAGVRPQRIEHLVNLEGFGMPETRPAQAPGRYAQWMDEIKTVQRGGKALKSYADADGVARRLMKTNPRLSEDKAQWLAQHWARPNAQGLWEILGDPAHKITSAQLYRVDEALAIYERITAPALAREASGDSL
;
A
#
# COMPACT_ATOMS: atom_id res chain seq x y z
N GLY A 1 4.73 1.60 -6.87
CA GLY A 1 3.38 1.95 -6.42
C GLY A 1 2.29 1.35 -7.27
N PHE A 2 1.07 1.62 -6.87
CA PHE A 2 -0.11 1.31 -7.67
C PHE A 2 -0.50 2.51 -8.53
N GLY A 3 -1.22 2.27 -9.62
CA GLY A 3 -1.70 3.31 -10.50
C GLY A 3 -0.69 3.72 -11.57
N HIS A 4 -0.69 5.00 -11.89
CA HIS A 4 0.11 5.54 -13.01
C HIS A 4 1.56 5.85 -12.64
N THR A 5 1.86 6.00 -11.36
CA THR A 5 3.21 6.27 -10.87
C THR A 5 4.11 5.06 -11.12
N ARG A 6 5.26 5.29 -11.73
CA ARG A 6 6.28 4.29 -11.99
C ARG A 6 7.58 4.72 -11.31
N LEU A 7 8.29 3.76 -10.75
CA LEU A 7 9.69 3.98 -10.38
C LEU A 7 10.54 3.88 -11.64
N GLU A 8 11.38 4.87 -11.88
CA GLU A 8 12.40 4.82 -12.90
C GLU A 8 13.65 4.16 -12.29
N GLY A 9 14.09 3.08 -12.89
CA GLY A 9 15.26 2.34 -12.39
C GLY A 9 15.11 0.83 -12.52
N PRO A 10 16.03 0.06 -11.93
CA PRO A 10 15.98 -1.39 -11.94
C PRO A 10 14.73 -1.91 -11.23
N ALA A 11 14.24 -3.07 -11.65
CA ALA A 11 13.09 -3.72 -11.02
C ALA A 11 13.34 -3.94 -9.52
N VAL A 12 12.33 -3.63 -8.71
CA VAL A 12 12.39 -3.82 -7.26
C VAL A 12 11.99 -5.25 -6.94
N ASP A 13 12.76 -5.94 -6.11
CA ASP A 13 12.48 -7.32 -5.72
C ASP A 13 11.40 -7.42 -4.65
N SER A 14 11.32 -6.43 -3.76
CA SER A 14 10.32 -6.36 -2.69
C SER A 14 10.17 -4.93 -2.19
N TYR A 15 9.07 -4.67 -1.49
CA TYR A 15 8.84 -3.40 -0.82
C TYR A 15 8.78 -3.63 0.69
N TRP A 16 9.58 -2.86 1.43
CA TRP A 16 9.54 -2.83 2.88
C TRP A 16 8.73 -1.62 3.34
N PHE A 17 8.08 -1.74 4.48
CA PHE A 17 7.23 -0.64 4.96
C PHE A 17 7.99 0.70 5.13
N PRO A 18 9.24 0.73 5.62
CA PRO A 18 10.04 1.95 5.67
C PRO A 18 10.31 2.61 4.31
N ASP A 19 10.36 1.82 3.22
CA ASP A 19 10.59 2.38 1.87
C ASP A 19 9.47 3.35 1.47
N TYR A 20 8.22 3.03 1.80
CA TYR A 20 7.09 3.92 1.53
C TYR A 20 7.17 5.24 2.30
N MET A 21 7.73 5.23 3.51
CA MET A 21 7.93 6.45 4.29
C MET A 21 9.04 7.31 3.68
N ALA A 22 10.12 6.69 3.21
CA ALA A 22 11.20 7.38 2.50
C ALA A 22 10.71 7.98 1.18
N ASP A 23 9.91 7.23 0.42
CA ASP A 23 9.29 7.72 -0.82
C ASP A 23 8.36 8.91 -0.54
N LEU A 24 7.57 8.85 0.54
CA LEU A 24 6.70 9.94 0.95
C LEU A 24 7.51 11.19 1.35
N ASP A 25 8.59 11.02 2.11
CA ASP A 25 9.49 12.11 2.51
C ASP A 25 10.06 12.82 1.27
N ALA A 26 10.62 12.06 0.34
CA ALA A 26 11.15 12.59 -0.92
C ALA A 26 10.07 13.29 -1.78
N LEU A 27 8.85 12.73 -1.83
CA LEU A 27 7.73 13.31 -2.54
C LEU A 27 7.32 14.66 -1.93
N LEU A 28 7.26 14.76 -0.60
CA LEU A 28 6.94 15.99 0.10
C LEU A 28 8.03 17.02 -0.06
N ASP A 29 9.29 16.64 -0.05
CA ASP A 29 10.40 17.55 -0.34
C ASP A 29 10.29 18.15 -1.74
N HIS A 30 9.92 17.32 -2.72
CA HIS A 30 9.76 17.76 -4.11
C HIS A 30 8.58 18.74 -4.29
N TYR A 31 7.40 18.44 -3.72
CA TYR A 31 6.19 19.22 -3.98
C TYR A 31 5.93 20.34 -2.96
N ALA A 32 6.40 20.19 -1.74
CA ALA A 32 6.12 21.13 -0.65
C ALA A 32 7.38 21.83 -0.09
N GLY A 33 8.57 21.34 -0.42
CA GLY A 33 9.80 21.81 0.22
C GLY A 33 9.69 21.60 1.74
N GLU A 34 10.00 22.60 2.53
CA GLU A 34 9.92 22.54 4.00
C GLU A 34 8.53 22.88 4.59
N ARG A 35 7.56 23.20 3.74
CA ARG A 35 6.22 23.58 4.22
C ARG A 35 5.52 22.38 4.85
N LYS A 36 4.71 22.65 5.86
CA LYS A 36 3.76 21.69 6.40
C LYS A 36 2.68 21.38 5.37
N VAL A 37 2.15 20.18 5.43
CA VAL A 37 1.10 19.70 4.52
C VAL A 37 -0.05 19.07 5.29
N ASP A 38 -1.23 19.14 4.70
CA ASP A 38 -2.36 18.30 5.09
C ASP A 38 -2.19 16.92 4.45
N LEU A 39 -2.11 15.87 5.25
CA LEU A 39 -1.84 14.52 4.79
C LEU A 39 -3.06 13.63 4.98
N VAL A 40 -3.51 13.02 3.89
CA VAL A 40 -4.63 12.06 3.90
C VAL A 40 -4.11 10.70 3.46
N GLY A 41 -4.33 9.68 4.26
CA GLY A 41 -3.97 8.30 3.92
C GLY A 41 -5.15 7.34 4.08
N HIS A 42 -5.26 6.37 3.17
CA HIS A 42 -6.27 5.32 3.22
C HIS A 42 -5.61 3.95 3.30
N SER A 43 -6.12 3.07 4.17
CA SER A 43 -5.64 1.70 4.35
C SER A 43 -4.13 1.66 4.60
N MET A 44 -3.33 1.00 3.76
CA MET A 44 -1.87 1.01 3.86
C MET A 44 -1.31 2.44 3.83
N GLY A 45 -1.85 3.33 2.99
CA GLY A 45 -1.47 4.75 2.97
C GLY A 45 -1.81 5.48 4.27
N GLY A 46 -2.87 5.09 4.97
CA GLY A 46 -3.20 5.58 6.31
C GLY A 46 -2.14 5.18 7.35
N ASN A 47 -1.70 3.92 7.31
CA ASN A 47 -0.59 3.45 8.17
C ASN A 47 0.70 4.22 7.88
N ILE A 48 1.05 4.44 6.60
CA ILE A 48 2.24 5.21 6.21
C ILE A 48 2.13 6.64 6.70
N ALA A 49 0.96 7.29 6.51
CA ALA A 49 0.72 8.66 6.93
C ALA A 49 0.84 8.83 8.45
N MET A 50 0.29 7.91 9.24
CA MET A 50 0.41 7.88 10.70
C MET A 50 1.87 7.74 11.14
N MET A 51 2.58 6.76 10.60
CA MET A 51 3.99 6.54 10.90
C MET A 51 4.83 7.76 10.53
N TYR A 52 4.62 8.30 9.34
CA TYR A 52 5.34 9.49 8.88
C TYR A 52 5.08 10.71 9.77
N ALA A 53 3.83 10.95 10.16
CA ALA A 53 3.47 12.08 11.04
C ALA A 53 4.14 12.00 12.42
N GLY A 54 4.39 10.80 12.94
CA GLY A 54 5.12 10.62 14.19
C GLY A 54 6.65 10.73 14.01
N VAL A 55 7.18 10.33 12.87
CA VAL A 55 8.63 10.44 12.56
C VAL A 55 9.03 11.86 12.20
N ARG A 56 8.17 12.59 11.46
CA ARG A 56 8.37 13.95 10.97
C ARG A 56 7.23 14.90 11.39
N PRO A 57 6.91 15.06 12.68
CA PRO A 57 5.74 15.82 13.12
C PRO A 57 5.76 17.28 12.65
N GLN A 58 6.94 17.85 12.45
CA GLN A 58 7.09 19.22 11.94
C GLN A 58 6.64 19.40 10.49
N ARG A 59 6.47 18.31 9.73
CA ARG A 59 6.06 18.35 8.31
C ARG A 59 4.55 18.32 8.12
N ILE A 60 3.78 18.03 9.15
CA ILE A 60 2.34 17.79 9.05
C ILE A 60 1.57 18.93 9.72
N GLU A 61 0.62 19.50 8.98
CA GLU A 61 -0.33 20.48 9.48
C GLU A 61 -1.58 19.81 10.04
N HIS A 62 -2.24 18.95 9.23
CA HIS A 62 -3.36 18.11 9.63
C HIS A 62 -3.20 16.70 9.06
N LEU A 63 -3.67 15.72 9.79
CA LEU A 63 -3.63 14.31 9.41
C LEU A 63 -5.03 13.70 9.31
N VAL A 64 -5.34 13.05 8.19
CA VAL A 64 -6.56 12.26 8.05
C VAL A 64 -6.19 10.81 7.76
N ASN A 65 -6.58 9.92 8.65
CA ASN A 65 -6.39 8.47 8.52
C ASN A 65 -7.73 7.79 8.25
N LEU A 66 -7.85 7.15 7.09
CA LEU A 66 -9.00 6.39 6.66
C LEU A 66 -8.62 4.90 6.65
N GLU A 67 -9.11 4.11 7.61
CA GLU A 67 -8.89 2.65 7.69
C GLU A 67 -7.41 2.20 7.83
N GLY A 68 -6.53 3.05 8.33
CA GLY A 68 -5.10 2.75 8.50
C GLY A 68 -4.72 2.55 9.98
N PHE A 69 -5.27 1.52 10.65
CA PHE A 69 -5.14 1.32 12.10
C PHE A 69 -4.06 0.28 12.50
N GLY A 70 -3.05 0.12 11.69
CA GLY A 70 -1.97 -0.81 11.98
C GLY A 70 -2.24 -2.21 11.44
N MET A 71 -1.50 -3.16 11.98
CA MET A 71 -1.56 -4.58 11.65
C MET A 71 -1.67 -5.38 12.95
N PRO A 72 -2.18 -6.60 12.91
CA PRO A 72 -2.12 -7.48 14.07
C PRO A 72 -0.70 -7.63 14.59
N GLU A 73 -0.54 -7.61 15.91
CA GLU A 73 0.75 -7.82 16.56
C GLU A 73 1.39 -9.14 16.14
N THR A 74 2.68 -9.08 15.86
CA THR A 74 3.46 -10.27 15.54
C THR A 74 4.37 -10.64 16.70
N ARG A 75 4.60 -11.96 16.89
CA ARG A 75 5.45 -12.49 17.96
C ARG A 75 6.84 -12.81 17.43
N PRO A 76 7.91 -12.62 18.22
CA PRO A 76 9.28 -12.94 17.80
C PRO A 76 9.46 -14.37 17.25
N ALA A 77 8.73 -15.35 17.80
CA ALA A 77 8.77 -16.73 17.34
C ALA A 77 8.29 -16.92 15.87
N GLN A 78 7.59 -15.94 15.30
CA GLN A 78 7.16 -15.98 13.90
C GLN A 78 8.26 -15.56 12.93
N ALA A 79 9.34 -14.91 13.40
CA ALA A 79 10.40 -14.38 12.54
C ALA A 79 11.06 -15.45 11.65
N PRO A 80 11.49 -16.64 12.14
CA PRO A 80 12.14 -17.62 11.28
C PRO A 80 11.28 -18.06 10.09
N GLY A 81 10.00 -18.37 10.35
CA GLY A 81 9.07 -18.76 9.30
C GLY A 81 8.78 -17.65 8.30
N ARG A 82 8.70 -16.42 8.80
CA ARG A 82 8.46 -15.23 7.97
C ARG A 82 9.63 -14.92 7.04
N TYR A 83 10.88 -15.03 7.54
CA TYR A 83 12.08 -14.90 6.71
C TYR A 83 12.16 -16.01 5.65
N ALA A 84 11.88 -17.26 6.02
CA ALA A 84 11.85 -18.37 5.08
C ALA A 84 10.84 -18.12 3.95
N GLN A 85 9.61 -17.74 4.29
CA GLN A 85 8.57 -17.40 3.32
C GLN A 85 9.00 -16.25 2.40
N TRP A 86 9.55 -15.18 2.95
CA TRP A 86 10.05 -14.04 2.17
C TRP A 86 11.12 -14.47 1.16
N MET A 87 12.12 -15.27 1.58
CA MET A 87 13.17 -15.78 0.71
C MET A 87 12.61 -16.64 -0.44
N ASP A 88 11.62 -17.48 -0.16
CA ASP A 88 10.99 -18.34 -1.19
C ASP A 88 10.13 -17.55 -2.16
N GLU A 89 9.43 -16.53 -1.66
CA GLU A 89 8.62 -15.64 -2.49
C GLU A 89 9.48 -14.77 -3.41
N ILE A 90 10.62 -14.24 -2.94
CA ILE A 90 11.58 -13.51 -3.80
C ILE A 90 12.09 -14.40 -4.92
N LYS A 91 12.53 -15.62 -4.63
CA LYS A 91 12.96 -16.58 -5.66
C LYS A 91 11.86 -16.83 -6.69
N THR A 92 10.60 -16.89 -6.24
CA THR A 92 9.47 -17.09 -7.13
C THR A 92 9.27 -15.91 -8.06
N VAL A 93 9.36 -14.67 -7.54
CA VAL A 93 9.24 -13.44 -8.35
C VAL A 93 10.40 -13.34 -9.35
N GLN A 94 11.62 -13.57 -8.93
CA GLN A 94 12.81 -13.54 -9.80
C GLN A 94 12.75 -14.54 -10.96
N ARG A 95 12.02 -15.65 -10.77
CA ARG A 95 11.74 -16.65 -11.82
C ARG A 95 10.51 -16.33 -12.67
N GLY A 96 9.89 -15.15 -12.50
CA GLY A 96 8.67 -14.75 -13.23
C GLY A 96 7.38 -15.42 -12.72
N GLY A 97 7.42 -16.10 -11.57
CA GLY A 97 6.29 -16.90 -11.08
C GLY A 97 5.14 -16.13 -10.42
N LYS A 98 5.29 -14.82 -10.17
CA LYS A 98 4.24 -13.95 -9.57
C LYS A 98 3.81 -12.83 -10.53
N ALA A 99 3.56 -13.15 -11.80
CA ALA A 99 2.97 -12.18 -12.71
C ALA A 99 1.58 -11.73 -12.26
N LEU A 100 1.21 -10.50 -12.58
CA LEU A 100 -0.16 -10.03 -12.43
C LEU A 100 -1.06 -10.79 -13.42
N LYS A 101 -2.30 -11.03 -13.01
CA LYS A 101 -3.25 -11.71 -13.87
C LYS A 101 -3.70 -10.77 -14.97
N SER A 102 -3.65 -11.24 -16.21
CA SER A 102 -4.18 -10.54 -17.39
C SER A 102 -5.62 -10.96 -17.69
N TYR A 103 -6.38 -10.05 -18.29
CA TYR A 103 -7.79 -10.21 -18.66
C TYR A 103 -7.97 -9.80 -20.13
N ALA A 104 -8.97 -10.38 -20.80
CA ALA A 104 -9.22 -10.04 -22.20
C ALA A 104 -9.64 -8.56 -22.41
N ASP A 105 -10.34 -8.00 -21.44
CA ASP A 105 -10.93 -6.67 -21.48
C ASP A 105 -11.06 -6.04 -20.09
N ALA A 106 -11.50 -4.80 -20.04
CA ALA A 106 -11.79 -4.09 -18.78
C ALA A 106 -12.93 -4.75 -17.98
N ASP A 107 -13.90 -5.37 -18.66
CA ASP A 107 -15.00 -6.07 -18.00
C ASP A 107 -14.51 -7.29 -17.23
N GLY A 108 -13.47 -7.98 -17.72
CA GLY A 108 -12.79 -9.04 -16.99
C GLY A 108 -12.17 -8.54 -15.70
N VAL A 109 -11.60 -7.34 -15.71
CA VAL A 109 -11.10 -6.68 -14.50
C VAL A 109 -12.25 -6.32 -13.57
N ALA A 110 -13.34 -5.72 -14.09
CA ALA A 110 -14.51 -5.35 -13.30
C ALA A 110 -15.13 -6.57 -12.59
N ARG A 111 -15.33 -7.68 -13.31
CA ARG A 111 -15.79 -8.95 -12.70
C ARG A 111 -14.87 -9.45 -11.59
N ARG A 112 -13.55 -9.28 -11.75
CA ARG A 112 -12.59 -9.64 -10.70
C ARG A 112 -12.73 -8.76 -9.47
N LEU A 113 -12.95 -7.45 -9.64
CA LEU A 113 -13.16 -6.50 -8.54
C LEU A 113 -14.44 -6.84 -7.76
N MET A 114 -15.55 -7.12 -8.45
CA MET A 114 -16.80 -7.54 -7.82
C MET A 114 -16.67 -8.88 -7.07
N LYS A 115 -15.87 -9.83 -7.61
CA LYS A 115 -15.61 -11.10 -6.92
C LYS A 115 -14.86 -10.90 -5.61
N THR A 116 -13.98 -9.92 -5.53
CA THR A 116 -13.22 -9.60 -4.29
C THR A 116 -13.99 -8.70 -3.34
N ASN A 117 -14.93 -7.93 -3.85
CA ASN A 117 -15.81 -7.09 -3.07
C ASN A 117 -17.26 -7.25 -3.58
N PRO A 118 -18.03 -8.17 -3.01
CA PRO A 118 -19.42 -8.43 -3.44
C PRO A 118 -20.38 -7.25 -3.26
N ARG A 119 -19.99 -6.22 -2.49
CA ARG A 119 -20.78 -4.98 -2.31
C ARG A 119 -20.53 -3.95 -3.41
N LEU A 120 -19.53 -4.19 -4.27
CA LEU A 120 -19.20 -3.28 -5.35
C LEU A 120 -20.21 -3.43 -6.49
N SER A 121 -20.93 -2.34 -6.80
CA SER A 121 -21.88 -2.34 -7.91
C SER A 121 -21.13 -2.41 -9.27
N GLU A 122 -21.83 -2.90 -10.28
CA GLU A 122 -21.23 -3.12 -11.60
C GLU A 122 -20.73 -1.82 -12.25
N ASP A 123 -21.49 -0.75 -12.16
CA ASP A 123 -21.13 0.58 -12.68
C ASP A 123 -19.84 1.10 -12.04
N LYS A 124 -19.71 0.96 -10.71
CA LYS A 124 -18.49 1.32 -9.98
C LYS A 124 -17.33 0.39 -10.32
N ALA A 125 -17.58 -0.91 -10.48
CA ALA A 125 -16.54 -1.86 -10.85
C ALA A 125 -15.98 -1.56 -12.27
N GLN A 126 -16.84 -1.22 -13.20
CA GLN A 126 -16.45 -0.83 -14.56
C GLN A 126 -15.65 0.47 -14.54
N TRP A 127 -16.11 1.47 -13.78
CA TRP A 127 -15.38 2.72 -13.62
C TRP A 127 -13.99 2.48 -13.02
N LEU A 128 -13.89 1.70 -11.94
CA LEU A 128 -12.62 1.36 -11.32
C LEU A 128 -11.69 0.59 -12.27
N ALA A 129 -12.23 -0.34 -13.06
CA ALA A 129 -11.43 -1.11 -14.02
C ALA A 129 -10.73 -0.21 -15.04
N GLN A 130 -11.41 0.82 -15.54
CA GLN A 130 -10.83 1.79 -16.47
C GLN A 130 -9.71 2.63 -15.85
N HIS A 131 -9.73 2.83 -14.53
CA HIS A 131 -8.75 3.67 -13.83
C HIS A 131 -7.62 2.84 -13.19
N TRP A 132 -7.90 1.59 -12.81
CA TRP A 132 -6.96 0.73 -12.09
C TRP A 132 -6.27 -0.30 -12.98
N ALA A 133 -6.63 -0.39 -14.24
CA ALA A 133 -6.04 -1.32 -15.20
C ALA A 133 -5.75 -0.65 -16.55
N ARG A 134 -4.89 -1.29 -17.33
CA ARG A 134 -4.55 -0.88 -18.70
C ARG A 134 -4.26 -2.08 -19.56
N PRO A 135 -4.46 -1.97 -20.90
CA PRO A 135 -3.95 -2.96 -21.83
C PRO A 135 -2.41 -2.97 -21.81
N ASN A 136 -1.83 -4.16 -21.78
CA ASN A 136 -0.41 -4.39 -21.99
C ASN A 136 -0.07 -4.41 -23.51
N ALA A 137 1.18 -4.70 -23.84
CA ALA A 137 1.66 -4.76 -25.23
C ALA A 137 0.93 -5.82 -26.09
N GLN A 138 0.32 -6.83 -25.47
CA GLN A 138 -0.48 -7.87 -26.14
C GLN A 138 -1.97 -7.54 -26.19
N GLY A 139 -2.37 -6.34 -25.73
CA GLY A 139 -3.78 -5.92 -25.68
C GLY A 139 -4.56 -6.50 -24.51
N LEU A 140 -3.95 -7.29 -23.63
CA LEU A 140 -4.58 -7.84 -22.44
C LEU A 140 -4.57 -6.83 -21.30
N TRP A 141 -5.67 -6.75 -20.56
CA TRP A 141 -5.81 -5.81 -19.45
C TRP A 141 -5.17 -6.33 -18.18
N GLU A 142 -4.37 -5.50 -17.54
CA GLU A 142 -3.68 -5.80 -16.28
C GLU A 142 -3.91 -4.69 -15.26
N ILE A 143 -4.11 -5.07 -14.00
CA ILE A 143 -4.21 -4.10 -12.91
C ILE A 143 -2.87 -3.37 -12.78
N LEU A 144 -2.94 -2.05 -12.63
CA LEU A 144 -1.78 -1.19 -12.45
C LEU A 144 -1.16 -1.41 -11.07
N GLY A 145 -0.17 -2.26 -11.00
CA GLY A 145 0.53 -2.60 -9.78
C GLY A 145 1.84 -3.31 -10.08
N ASP A 146 2.65 -3.45 -9.05
CA ASP A 146 3.88 -4.22 -9.10
C ASP A 146 3.66 -5.54 -8.32
N PRO A 147 3.95 -6.71 -8.91
CA PRO A 147 3.86 -7.99 -8.21
C PRO A 147 4.67 -8.04 -6.91
N ALA A 148 5.77 -7.29 -6.83
CA ALA A 148 6.62 -7.21 -5.65
C ALA A 148 5.89 -6.70 -4.39
N HIS A 149 4.79 -5.93 -4.54
CA HIS A 149 3.93 -5.55 -3.41
C HIS A 149 3.23 -6.73 -2.72
N LYS A 150 3.16 -7.89 -3.37
CA LYS A 150 2.54 -9.10 -2.82
C LYS A 150 3.51 -10.03 -2.10
N ILE A 151 4.78 -9.66 -2.05
CA ILE A 151 5.78 -10.41 -1.29
C ILE A 151 5.55 -10.13 0.19
N THR A 152 5.55 -11.19 0.98
CA THR A 152 5.46 -11.09 2.44
C THR A 152 6.62 -10.24 2.97
N SER A 153 6.33 -9.21 3.77
CA SER A 153 7.40 -8.48 4.45
C SER A 153 8.15 -9.40 5.41
N ALA A 154 9.47 -9.46 5.30
CA ALA A 154 10.30 -10.21 6.25
C ALA A 154 10.25 -9.59 7.65
N GLN A 155 10.05 -8.28 7.75
CA GLN A 155 9.99 -7.57 9.01
C GLN A 155 8.69 -7.89 9.76
N LEU A 156 8.84 -8.19 11.04
CA LEU A 156 7.70 -8.32 11.95
C LEU A 156 7.06 -6.94 12.19
N TYR A 157 5.74 -6.92 12.33
CA TYR A 157 5.05 -5.71 12.78
C TYR A 157 5.15 -5.60 14.31
N ARG A 158 5.75 -4.52 14.77
CA ARG A 158 5.99 -4.24 16.19
C ARG A 158 5.04 -3.15 16.64
N VAL A 159 4.03 -3.54 17.40
CA VAL A 159 3.01 -2.62 17.93
C VAL A 159 3.63 -1.59 18.86
N ASP A 160 4.57 -2.02 19.71
CA ASP A 160 5.29 -1.15 20.63
C ASP A 160 6.08 -0.03 19.90
N GLU A 161 6.75 -0.35 18.80
CA GLU A 161 7.44 0.63 17.96
C GLU A 161 6.45 1.59 17.29
N ALA A 162 5.34 1.06 16.76
CA ALA A 162 4.31 1.88 16.12
C ALA A 162 3.66 2.85 17.12
N LEU A 163 3.33 2.41 18.32
CA LEU A 163 2.77 3.25 19.38
C LEU A 163 3.74 4.35 19.81
N ALA A 164 5.02 4.02 19.99
CA ALA A 164 6.06 5.01 20.33
C ALA A 164 6.21 6.10 19.25
N ILE A 165 5.98 5.74 17.96
CA ILE A 165 5.95 6.71 16.87
C ILE A 165 4.66 7.55 16.92
N TYR A 166 3.49 6.92 17.12
CA TYR A 166 2.20 7.63 17.15
C TYR A 166 2.11 8.64 18.29
N GLU A 167 2.71 8.36 19.44
CA GLU A 167 2.80 9.29 20.57
C GLU A 167 3.51 10.61 20.24
N ARG A 168 4.29 10.64 19.16
CA ARG A 168 4.99 11.83 18.70
C ARG A 168 4.18 12.67 17.70
N ILE A 169 2.99 12.24 17.30
CA ILE A 169 2.13 13.01 16.40
C ILE A 169 1.65 14.25 17.14
N THR A 170 1.97 15.42 16.61
CA THR A 170 1.55 16.72 17.17
C THR A 170 0.44 17.40 16.35
N ALA A 171 0.27 16.98 15.10
CA ALA A 171 -0.77 17.52 14.23
C ALA A 171 -2.16 17.07 14.68
N PRO A 172 -3.20 17.94 14.55
CA PRO A 172 -4.58 17.50 14.68
C PRO A 172 -4.86 16.34 13.73
N ALA A 173 -5.39 15.23 14.26
CA ALA A 173 -5.61 14.01 13.51
C ALA A 173 -7.09 13.59 13.54
N LEU A 174 -7.64 13.30 12.37
CA LEU A 174 -8.93 12.65 12.19
C LEU A 174 -8.69 11.19 11.79
N ALA A 175 -9.14 10.26 12.62
CA ALA A 175 -9.16 8.84 12.29
C ALA A 175 -10.60 8.39 12.01
N ARG A 176 -10.78 7.66 10.91
CA ARG A 176 -12.08 7.10 10.50
C ARG A 176 -11.94 5.62 10.23
N GLU A 177 -12.82 4.86 10.84
CA GLU A 177 -13.00 3.44 10.61
C GLU A 177 -14.38 3.21 9.96
N ALA A 178 -14.47 2.30 9.01
CA ALA A 178 -15.74 1.89 8.45
C ALA A 178 -16.57 1.19 9.54
N SER A 179 -17.88 1.26 9.45
CA SER A 179 -18.77 0.51 10.35
C SER A 179 -18.49 -0.99 10.22
N GLY A 180 -18.68 -1.75 11.31
CA GLY A 180 -18.31 -3.17 11.44
C GLY A 180 -18.81 -4.14 10.37
N ASP A 181 -19.59 -3.66 9.42
CA ASP A 181 -20.04 -4.40 8.23
C ASP A 181 -19.03 -4.37 7.08
N SER A 182 -17.85 -3.79 7.25
CA SER A 182 -16.83 -3.65 6.21
C SER A 182 -15.80 -4.78 6.19
N LEU A 183 -15.86 -5.75 7.10
CA LEU A 183 -15.01 -6.93 7.16
C LEU A 183 -15.67 -8.15 6.54
#